data_ec6bf937e08d616ea75bbc87cf326c5e
#
_entry.id   ec6bf937e08d616ea75bbc87cf326c5e
#
_cell.length_a   1.000
_cell.length_b   1.000
_cell.length_c   1.000
_cell.angle_alpha   90.00
_cell.angle_beta   90.00
_cell.angle_gamma   90.00
#
_symmetry.space_group_name_H-M   'P 1'
#
loop_
_entity.id
_entity.type
_entity.pdbx_description
1 polymer ?
#
loop_
_entity_poly.entity_id
_entity_poly.type
_entity_poly.pdbx_seq_one_letter_code
_entity_poly.pdbx_strand_id
1 'polypeptide(L)'
;STVAALMLHKEGYEVVGITMKTWDYAASVGTTGKKETGCCNLDSFNDARQAAVQHGFPHFILDIREEFGDFVIENFIEEYIAGRTPNPCVMCNTHIKWRALMKRADALNCDFISTGHYAQVHQHNNGRYFLRKGIDDTKDQSYALWGLQQDLLSRTILPLGTYHKKDIRQMAHDFGYPELAKKNESYEICFVPDNDYRGFLKRKVAGLEERVNGGNFIDKTGKILGQHKGYPFYTVGQRKGLDIALGRPAFVTEIVPETNTVVLGEEADLNRTEMKVKGINWLKYDGITEGMEATTKIRYKDKGALSSLYTYENGINVRFYTDVKGVAPGQSAVFYEGDDVIGGGIIQRTEQPFSIQLYLYL
;
A
#
# COMPACT_ATOMS: atom_id res chain seq x y z
N SER A 1 -5.33 -1.57 -17.12
CA SER A 1 -5.55 -3.03 -17.40
C SER A 1 -6.09 -3.26 -18.81
N THR A 2 -7.12 -2.52 -19.26
CA THR A 2 -7.67 -2.72 -20.63
C THR A 2 -6.58 -2.59 -21.71
N VAL A 3 -5.77 -1.52 -21.68
CA VAL A 3 -4.65 -1.37 -22.64
C VAL A 3 -3.66 -2.52 -22.53
N ALA A 4 -3.36 -3.02 -21.32
CA ALA A 4 -2.49 -4.19 -21.15
C ALA A 4 -3.04 -5.43 -21.85
N ALA A 5 -4.35 -5.70 -21.72
CA ALA A 5 -4.99 -6.81 -22.40
C ALA A 5 -4.94 -6.66 -23.93
N LEU A 6 -5.19 -5.46 -24.44
CA LEU A 6 -5.15 -5.19 -25.89
C LEU A 6 -3.73 -5.28 -26.47
N MET A 7 -2.71 -4.87 -25.73
CA MET A 7 -1.29 -5.02 -26.11
C MET A 7 -0.94 -6.52 -26.24
N LEU A 8 -1.25 -7.32 -25.23
CA LEU A 8 -0.97 -8.77 -25.25
C LEU A 8 -1.74 -9.48 -26.36
N HIS A 9 -3.00 -9.11 -26.57
CA HIS A 9 -3.79 -9.65 -27.68
C HIS A 9 -3.16 -9.34 -29.04
N LYS A 10 -2.68 -8.11 -29.23
CA LYS A 10 -1.97 -7.68 -30.44
C LYS A 10 -0.63 -8.41 -30.64
N GLU A 11 0.03 -8.79 -29.56
CA GLU A 11 1.27 -9.59 -29.55
C GLU A 11 1.02 -11.08 -29.81
N GLY A 12 -0.25 -11.51 -29.96
CA GLY A 12 -0.64 -12.88 -30.30
C GLY A 12 -0.93 -13.78 -29.10
N TYR A 13 -1.01 -13.25 -27.90
CA TYR A 13 -1.48 -14.02 -26.75
C TYR A 13 -2.98 -14.31 -26.84
N GLU A 14 -3.36 -15.51 -26.43
CA GLU A 14 -4.77 -15.85 -26.15
C GLU A 14 -5.16 -15.18 -24.82
N VAL A 15 -6.00 -14.14 -24.89
CA VAL A 15 -6.34 -13.30 -23.74
C VAL A 15 -7.69 -13.70 -23.16
N VAL A 16 -7.74 -13.82 -21.83
CA VAL A 16 -8.99 -13.91 -21.06
C VAL A 16 -9.06 -12.70 -20.12
N GLY A 17 -10.08 -11.86 -20.32
CA GLY A 17 -10.31 -10.69 -19.48
C GLY A 17 -10.95 -11.05 -18.14
N ILE A 18 -10.42 -10.51 -17.03
CA ILE A 18 -11.02 -10.65 -15.70
C ILE A 18 -11.14 -9.28 -15.05
N THR A 19 -12.36 -8.94 -14.61
CA THR A 19 -12.60 -7.79 -13.74
C THR A 19 -12.93 -8.29 -12.34
N MET A 20 -12.15 -7.86 -11.35
CA MET A 20 -12.38 -8.23 -9.95
C MET A 20 -13.36 -7.28 -9.28
N LYS A 21 -14.37 -7.84 -8.61
CA LYS A 21 -15.26 -7.13 -7.71
C LYS A 21 -14.73 -7.30 -6.28
N THR A 22 -14.06 -6.28 -5.74
CA THR A 22 -13.37 -6.35 -4.44
C THR A 22 -14.24 -5.90 -3.28
N TRP A 23 -15.26 -5.05 -3.51
CA TRP A 23 -16.13 -4.55 -2.45
C TRP A 23 -17.44 -4.00 -3.02
N ASP A 24 -18.44 -3.74 -2.16
CA ASP A 24 -19.73 -3.22 -2.57
C ASP A 24 -19.85 -1.73 -2.26
N TYR A 25 -19.80 -0.91 -3.30
CA TYR A 25 -19.86 0.54 -3.19
C TYR A 25 -21.19 1.01 -2.56
N ALA A 26 -22.29 0.38 -2.95
CA ALA A 26 -23.63 0.73 -2.48
C ALA A 26 -23.81 0.51 -0.96
N ALA A 27 -23.11 -0.46 -0.40
CA ALA A 27 -23.17 -0.77 1.03
C ALA A 27 -22.35 0.20 1.91
N SER A 28 -21.47 1.02 1.32
CA SER A 28 -20.48 1.82 2.06
C SER A 28 -20.76 3.31 2.07
N VAL A 29 -21.39 3.81 1.03
CA VAL A 29 -21.75 5.23 0.88
C VAL A 29 -23.26 5.29 0.98
N GLY A 30 -23.83 5.41 2.17
CA GLY A 30 -25.25 5.65 2.29
C GLY A 30 -25.71 6.65 1.20
N THR A 31 -26.97 6.68 0.81
CA THR A 31 -27.64 7.34 -0.32
C THR A 31 -27.23 8.79 -0.70
N THR A 32 -26.00 9.19 -0.44
CA THR A 32 -25.45 10.50 -0.82
C THR A 32 -24.88 10.41 -2.22
N GLY A 33 -25.67 10.75 -3.24
CA GLY A 33 -25.41 10.73 -4.69
C GLY A 33 -24.05 11.25 -5.22
N LYS A 34 -22.93 10.89 -4.58
CA LYS A 34 -21.59 11.13 -5.13
C LYS A 34 -21.24 10.05 -6.15
N LYS A 35 -20.68 10.46 -7.29
CA LYS A 35 -20.19 9.56 -8.34
C LYS A 35 -19.27 8.49 -7.77
N GLU A 36 -19.52 7.24 -8.14
CA GLU A 36 -18.66 6.11 -7.85
C GLU A 36 -17.26 6.37 -8.42
N THR A 37 -16.25 6.38 -7.52
CA THR A 37 -14.84 6.52 -7.91
C THR A 37 -14.12 5.19 -7.63
N GLY A 38 -13.23 4.78 -8.51
CA GLY A 38 -12.43 3.56 -8.32
C GLY A 38 -12.60 2.52 -9.44
N CYS A 39 -11.80 1.45 -9.36
CA CYS A 39 -11.77 0.40 -10.39
C CYS A 39 -12.97 -0.56 -10.34
N CYS A 40 -13.79 -0.52 -9.28
CA CYS A 40 -14.94 -1.41 -9.07
C CYS A 40 -16.29 -0.75 -9.41
N ASN A 41 -16.32 0.36 -10.13
CA ASN A 41 -17.56 0.98 -10.56
C ASN A 41 -18.15 0.28 -11.81
N LEU A 42 -19.46 0.40 -12.00
CA LEU A 42 -20.18 -0.21 -13.13
C LEU A 42 -19.62 0.21 -14.49
N ASP A 43 -19.19 1.47 -14.64
CA ASP A 43 -18.61 1.98 -15.88
C ASP A 43 -17.30 1.25 -16.22
N SER A 44 -16.47 0.95 -15.21
CA SER A 44 -15.22 0.21 -15.42
C SER A 44 -15.47 -1.24 -15.83
N PHE A 45 -16.52 -1.88 -15.31
CA PHE A 45 -16.93 -3.23 -15.75
C PHE A 45 -17.42 -3.21 -17.18
N ASN A 46 -18.25 -2.24 -17.55
CA ASN A 46 -18.78 -2.10 -18.89
C ASN A 46 -17.67 -1.82 -19.91
N ASP A 47 -16.72 -0.94 -19.60
CA ASP A 47 -15.58 -0.66 -20.48
C ASP A 47 -14.72 -1.89 -20.72
N ALA A 48 -14.41 -2.67 -19.69
CA ALA A 48 -13.64 -3.90 -19.83
C ALA A 48 -14.38 -4.95 -20.66
N ARG A 49 -15.68 -5.11 -20.43
CA ARG A 49 -16.54 -6.01 -21.19
C ARG A 49 -16.66 -5.59 -22.65
N GLN A 50 -16.87 -4.32 -22.92
CA GLN A 50 -16.98 -3.79 -24.27
C GLN A 50 -15.68 -4.01 -25.04
N ALA A 51 -14.52 -3.75 -24.44
CA ALA A 51 -13.23 -4.02 -25.06
C ALA A 51 -13.04 -5.51 -25.38
N ALA A 52 -13.41 -6.40 -24.48
CA ALA A 52 -13.33 -7.83 -24.70
C ALA A 52 -14.20 -8.30 -25.86
N VAL A 53 -15.47 -7.86 -25.91
CA VAL A 53 -16.40 -8.19 -27.00
C VAL A 53 -15.90 -7.68 -28.34
N GLN A 54 -15.40 -6.43 -28.39
CA GLN A 54 -14.93 -5.80 -29.63
C GLN A 54 -13.68 -6.48 -30.19
N HIS A 55 -12.83 -7.03 -29.34
CA HIS A 55 -11.61 -7.74 -29.75
C HIS A 55 -11.72 -9.26 -29.73
N GLY A 56 -12.90 -9.79 -29.43
CA GLY A 56 -13.20 -11.22 -29.57
C GLY A 56 -12.60 -12.14 -28.50
N PHE A 57 -12.26 -11.63 -27.31
CA PHE A 57 -11.80 -12.47 -26.22
C PHE A 57 -12.82 -12.55 -25.06
N PRO A 58 -12.87 -13.68 -24.33
CA PRO A 58 -13.82 -13.86 -23.24
C PRO A 58 -13.51 -12.91 -22.06
N HIS A 59 -14.56 -12.50 -21.33
CA HIS A 59 -14.44 -11.67 -20.16
C HIS A 59 -15.33 -12.17 -19.03
N PHE A 60 -14.76 -12.26 -17.82
CA PHE A 60 -15.44 -12.72 -16.62
C PHE A 60 -15.35 -11.69 -15.49
N ILE A 61 -16.35 -11.71 -14.60
CA ILE A 61 -16.30 -10.98 -13.33
C ILE A 61 -15.93 -11.99 -12.24
N LEU A 62 -14.88 -11.69 -11.49
CA LEU A 62 -14.44 -12.46 -10.34
C LEU A 62 -14.85 -11.72 -9.07
N ASP A 63 -15.80 -12.29 -8.34
CA ASP A 63 -16.23 -11.75 -7.04
C ASP A 63 -15.29 -12.25 -5.95
N ILE A 64 -14.57 -11.32 -5.33
CA ILE A 64 -13.62 -11.58 -4.23
C ILE A 64 -13.92 -10.67 -3.04
N ARG A 65 -15.19 -10.27 -2.87
CA ARG A 65 -15.59 -9.32 -1.82
C ARG A 65 -15.42 -9.90 -0.42
N GLU A 66 -15.70 -11.18 -0.26
CA GLU A 66 -15.54 -11.88 1.01
C GLU A 66 -14.07 -11.90 1.42
N GLU A 67 -13.19 -12.47 0.60
CA GLU A 67 -11.76 -12.56 0.89
C GLU A 67 -11.11 -11.16 1.06
N PHE A 68 -11.60 -10.17 0.29
CA PHE A 68 -11.12 -8.81 0.42
C PHE A 68 -11.55 -8.18 1.74
N GLY A 69 -12.79 -8.43 2.19
CA GLY A 69 -13.32 -7.98 3.48
C GLY A 69 -12.52 -8.56 4.64
N ASP A 70 -12.42 -9.87 4.67
CA ASP A 70 -11.80 -10.64 5.75
C ASP A 70 -10.29 -10.41 5.87
N PHE A 71 -9.62 -10.03 4.79
CA PHE A 71 -8.17 -9.89 4.81
C PHE A 71 -7.70 -8.44 4.76
N VAL A 72 -8.22 -7.64 3.81
CA VAL A 72 -7.70 -6.29 3.59
C VAL A 72 -8.37 -5.27 4.50
N ILE A 73 -9.70 -5.37 4.63
CA ILE A 73 -10.46 -4.41 5.45
C ILE A 73 -10.24 -4.69 6.93
N GLU A 74 -10.26 -5.95 7.35
CA GLU A 74 -9.98 -6.31 8.75
C GLU A 74 -8.56 -5.92 9.15
N ASN A 75 -7.54 -6.26 8.34
CA ASN A 75 -6.18 -5.82 8.60
C ASN A 75 -6.06 -4.29 8.69
N PHE A 76 -6.74 -3.56 7.82
CA PHE A 76 -6.75 -2.10 7.86
C PHE A 76 -7.29 -1.57 9.20
N ILE A 77 -8.37 -2.16 9.70
CA ILE A 77 -8.97 -1.80 10.99
C ILE A 77 -8.04 -2.16 12.14
N GLU A 78 -7.55 -3.39 12.18
CA GLU A 78 -6.67 -3.91 13.23
C GLU A 78 -5.39 -3.09 13.37
N GLU A 79 -4.75 -2.72 12.25
CA GLU A 79 -3.55 -1.91 12.26
C GLU A 79 -3.79 -0.53 12.88
N TYR A 80 -4.88 0.15 12.53
CA TYR A 80 -5.21 1.43 13.16
C TYR A 80 -5.57 1.30 14.63
N ILE A 81 -6.28 0.25 15.02
CA ILE A 81 -6.58 -0.04 16.44
C ILE A 81 -5.30 -0.37 17.22
N ALA A 82 -4.31 -0.96 16.57
CA ALA A 82 -2.99 -1.20 17.16
C ALA A 82 -2.06 0.03 17.11
N GLY A 83 -2.55 1.22 16.68
CA GLY A 83 -1.77 2.46 16.57
C GLY A 83 -0.73 2.44 15.46
N ARG A 84 -0.88 1.54 14.48
CA ARG A 84 -0.01 1.44 13.31
C ARG A 84 -0.71 1.98 12.07
N THR A 85 0.06 2.28 11.03
CA THR A 85 -0.47 2.81 9.76
C THR A 85 -0.45 1.72 8.70
N PRO A 86 -1.60 1.14 8.29
CA PRO A 86 -1.66 0.05 7.33
C PRO A 86 -1.29 0.48 5.91
N ASN A 87 -0.92 -0.53 5.09
CA ASN A 87 -0.79 -0.38 3.64
C ASN A 87 -1.72 -1.37 2.91
N PRO A 88 -3.02 -1.03 2.76
CA PRO A 88 -4.00 -1.94 2.22
C PRO A 88 -3.72 -2.34 0.76
N CYS A 89 -3.05 -1.50 -0.03
CA CYS A 89 -2.71 -1.84 -1.41
C CYS A 89 -1.66 -2.96 -1.48
N VAL A 90 -0.66 -2.93 -0.61
CA VAL A 90 0.32 -4.02 -0.51
C VAL A 90 -0.37 -5.31 -0.06
N MET A 91 -1.17 -5.24 1.00
CA MET A 91 -1.92 -6.40 1.50
C MET A 91 -2.83 -7.01 0.43
N CYS A 92 -3.57 -6.17 -0.30
CA CYS A 92 -4.43 -6.61 -1.39
C CYS A 92 -3.65 -7.31 -2.51
N ASN A 93 -2.54 -6.72 -2.96
CA ASN A 93 -1.73 -7.32 -4.03
C ASN A 93 -1.10 -8.64 -3.56
N THR A 94 -0.49 -8.65 -2.38
CA THR A 94 0.25 -9.81 -1.84
C THR A 94 -0.65 -11.01 -1.57
N HIS A 95 -1.82 -10.79 -0.95
CA HIS A 95 -2.62 -11.87 -0.39
C HIS A 95 -3.89 -12.18 -1.17
N ILE A 96 -4.45 -11.21 -1.90
CA ILE A 96 -5.76 -11.36 -2.52
C ILE A 96 -5.66 -11.39 -4.05
N LYS A 97 -5.27 -10.28 -4.68
CA LYS A 97 -5.36 -10.14 -6.15
C LYS A 97 -4.61 -11.22 -6.89
N TRP A 98 -3.32 -11.40 -6.61
CA TRP A 98 -2.51 -12.39 -7.34
C TRP A 98 -2.93 -13.82 -7.06
N ARG A 99 -3.25 -14.16 -5.81
CA ARG A 99 -3.69 -15.52 -5.46
C ARG A 99 -5.04 -15.86 -6.10
N ALA A 100 -6.01 -14.92 -6.06
CA ALA A 100 -7.31 -15.12 -6.70
C ALA A 100 -7.20 -15.22 -8.24
N LEU A 101 -6.37 -14.35 -8.85
CA LEU A 101 -6.10 -14.41 -10.28
C LEU A 101 -5.39 -15.70 -10.68
N MET A 102 -4.40 -16.16 -9.91
CA MET A 102 -3.68 -17.39 -10.19
C MET A 102 -4.59 -18.61 -10.13
N LYS A 103 -5.39 -18.72 -9.06
CA LYS A 103 -6.40 -19.77 -8.92
C LYS A 103 -7.38 -19.78 -10.11
N ARG A 104 -7.76 -18.61 -10.60
CA ARG A 104 -8.65 -18.49 -11.76
C ARG A 104 -7.92 -18.82 -13.07
N ALA A 105 -6.67 -18.41 -13.22
CA ALA A 105 -5.82 -18.73 -14.36
C ALA A 105 -5.65 -20.24 -14.51
N ASP A 106 -5.36 -20.94 -13.41
CA ASP A 106 -5.25 -22.41 -13.39
C ASP A 106 -6.56 -23.09 -13.83
N ALA A 107 -7.70 -22.61 -13.32
CA ALA A 107 -9.02 -23.13 -13.70
C ALA A 107 -9.39 -22.87 -15.17
N LEU A 108 -8.76 -21.88 -15.81
CA LEU A 108 -8.97 -21.52 -17.22
C LEU A 108 -7.83 -22.02 -18.12
N ASN A 109 -6.88 -22.79 -17.59
CA ASN A 109 -5.66 -23.25 -18.27
C ASN A 109 -4.84 -22.10 -18.88
N CYS A 110 -4.76 -20.97 -18.17
CA CYS A 110 -3.91 -19.85 -18.56
C CYS A 110 -2.53 -19.99 -17.92
N ASP A 111 -1.46 -19.86 -18.71
CA ASP A 111 -0.07 -19.95 -18.23
C ASP A 111 0.35 -18.75 -17.41
N PHE A 112 -0.16 -17.56 -17.74
CA PHE A 112 0.22 -16.30 -17.16
C PHE A 112 -0.98 -15.51 -16.65
N ILE A 113 -0.69 -14.62 -15.69
CA ILE A 113 -1.57 -13.53 -15.30
C ILE A 113 -0.94 -12.20 -15.70
N SER A 114 -1.78 -11.22 -16.07
CA SER A 114 -1.32 -9.89 -16.43
C SER A 114 -2.17 -8.82 -15.77
N THR A 115 -1.53 -7.72 -15.42
CA THR A 115 -2.20 -6.55 -14.85
C THR A 115 -1.65 -5.26 -15.45
N GLY A 116 -2.37 -4.15 -15.25
CA GLY A 116 -1.94 -2.82 -15.70
C GLY A 116 -1.04 -2.08 -14.71
N HIS A 117 -0.27 -2.78 -13.87
CA HIS A 117 0.68 -2.12 -12.98
C HIS A 117 1.91 -1.62 -13.73
N TYR A 118 2.40 -0.45 -13.31
CA TYR A 118 3.63 0.17 -13.82
C TYR A 118 4.82 -0.36 -13.00
N ALA A 119 5.23 -1.56 -13.31
CA ALA A 119 6.44 -2.21 -12.81
C ALA A 119 6.88 -3.24 -13.86
N GLN A 120 8.05 -3.81 -13.71
CA GLN A 120 8.57 -4.83 -14.61
C GLN A 120 8.89 -6.10 -13.82
N VAL A 121 8.74 -7.27 -14.43
CA VAL A 121 9.18 -8.55 -13.89
C VAL A 121 10.41 -9.00 -14.67
N HIS A 122 11.47 -9.37 -13.97
CA HIS A 122 12.70 -9.89 -14.55
C HIS A 122 13.13 -11.17 -13.86
N GLN A 123 13.93 -11.98 -14.55
CA GLN A 123 14.58 -13.14 -13.96
C GLN A 123 16.08 -12.85 -13.80
N HIS A 124 16.61 -13.10 -12.60
CA HIS A 124 18.01 -12.98 -12.28
C HIS A 124 18.78 -14.26 -12.66
N ASN A 125 20.10 -14.17 -12.84
CA ASN A 125 20.95 -15.32 -13.23
C ASN A 125 20.92 -16.48 -12.23
N ASN A 126 20.52 -16.24 -10.97
CA ASN A 126 20.32 -17.29 -9.97
C ASN A 126 18.97 -18.02 -10.11
N GLY A 127 18.19 -17.72 -11.16
CA GLY A 127 16.88 -18.30 -11.44
C GLY A 127 15.70 -17.62 -10.73
N ARG A 128 15.93 -16.71 -9.80
CA ARG A 128 14.86 -16.01 -9.07
C ARG A 128 14.25 -14.90 -9.91
N TYR A 129 12.96 -14.67 -9.69
CA TYR A 129 12.23 -13.55 -10.27
C TYR A 129 12.22 -12.35 -9.32
N PHE A 130 12.28 -11.16 -9.88
CA PHE A 130 12.24 -9.91 -9.12
C PHE A 130 11.50 -8.83 -9.87
N LEU A 131 11.13 -7.80 -9.15
CA LEU A 131 10.49 -6.61 -9.71
C LEU A 131 11.55 -5.54 -9.99
N ARG A 132 11.35 -4.81 -11.08
CA ARG A 132 12.06 -3.57 -11.38
C ARG A 132 11.06 -2.44 -11.48
N LYS A 133 11.46 -1.23 -11.10
CA LYS A 133 10.61 -0.04 -11.28
C LYS A 133 10.11 0.08 -12.70
N GLY A 134 8.92 0.65 -12.86
CA GLY A 134 8.45 1.15 -14.15
C GLY A 134 9.33 2.30 -14.63
N ILE A 135 9.47 2.47 -15.95
CA ILE A 135 10.27 3.57 -16.52
C ILE A 135 9.67 4.95 -16.27
N ASP A 136 8.39 5.04 -15.95
CA ASP A 136 7.73 6.28 -15.51
C ASP A 136 7.79 6.38 -13.99
N ASP A 137 8.80 7.08 -13.47
CA ASP A 137 9.03 7.28 -12.03
C ASP A 137 7.81 7.87 -11.31
N THR A 138 6.98 8.65 -12.04
CA THR A 138 5.78 9.26 -11.45
C THR A 138 4.63 8.26 -11.28
N LYS A 139 4.74 7.08 -11.92
CA LYS A 139 3.74 6.02 -11.95
C LYS A 139 4.24 4.68 -11.44
N ASP A 140 5.52 4.57 -11.08
CA ASP A 140 6.09 3.33 -10.57
C ASP A 140 5.26 2.74 -9.42
N GLN A 141 4.90 1.47 -9.56
CA GLN A 141 4.10 0.73 -8.59
C GLN A 141 4.85 -0.47 -7.99
N SER A 142 6.15 -0.60 -8.24
CA SER A 142 6.98 -1.68 -7.70
C SER A 142 6.91 -1.76 -6.17
N TYR A 143 6.84 -0.59 -5.50
CA TYR A 143 6.63 -0.50 -4.06
C TYR A 143 5.39 -1.26 -3.57
N ALA A 144 4.29 -1.26 -4.31
CA ALA A 144 3.05 -1.90 -3.90
C ALA A 144 3.02 -3.41 -4.17
N LEU A 145 4.06 -3.94 -4.82
CA LEU A 145 4.13 -5.33 -5.30
C LEU A 145 5.23 -6.15 -4.59
N TRP A 146 5.99 -5.57 -3.69
CA TRP A 146 7.15 -6.22 -3.05
C TRP A 146 6.81 -7.56 -2.37
N GLY A 147 5.57 -7.75 -1.94
CA GLY A 147 5.12 -8.95 -1.24
C GLY A 147 4.82 -10.15 -2.15
N LEU A 148 4.90 -10.01 -3.48
CA LEU A 148 4.64 -11.10 -4.41
C LEU A 148 5.71 -12.19 -4.29
N GLN A 149 5.27 -13.45 -4.22
CA GLN A 149 6.15 -14.61 -4.08
C GLN A 149 6.67 -15.09 -5.43
N GLN A 150 7.70 -15.92 -5.42
CA GLN A 150 8.41 -16.40 -6.62
C GLN A 150 7.50 -17.15 -7.61
N ASP A 151 6.62 -18.01 -7.09
CA ASP A 151 5.63 -18.75 -7.89
C ASP A 151 4.67 -17.82 -8.62
N LEU A 152 4.26 -16.73 -7.99
CA LEU A 152 3.39 -15.73 -8.60
C LEU A 152 4.14 -14.86 -9.62
N LEU A 153 5.37 -14.43 -9.29
CA LEU A 153 6.17 -13.59 -10.18
C LEU A 153 6.56 -14.31 -11.47
N SER A 154 6.90 -15.60 -11.40
CA SER A 154 7.29 -16.41 -12.57
C SER A 154 6.20 -16.49 -13.64
N ARG A 155 4.94 -16.29 -13.25
CA ARG A 155 3.74 -16.33 -14.11
C ARG A 155 3.08 -14.95 -14.27
N THR A 156 3.79 -13.86 -13.98
CA THR A 156 3.25 -12.49 -14.04
C THR A 156 3.86 -11.72 -15.20
N ILE A 157 3.01 -11.11 -16.03
CA ILE A 157 3.39 -10.18 -17.10
C ILE A 157 2.85 -8.79 -16.78
N LEU A 158 3.73 -7.78 -16.77
CA LEU A 158 3.39 -6.38 -16.51
C LEU A 158 3.75 -5.52 -17.74
N PRO A 159 2.93 -5.51 -18.80
CA PRO A 159 3.30 -4.90 -20.07
C PRO A 159 3.42 -3.38 -20.03
N LEU A 160 2.83 -2.71 -19.03
CA LEU A 160 2.87 -1.25 -18.93
C LEU A 160 4.14 -0.71 -18.27
N GLY A 161 4.96 -1.57 -17.65
CA GLY A 161 6.17 -1.16 -16.93
C GLY A 161 7.27 -0.54 -17.81
N THR A 162 7.25 -0.80 -19.11
CA THR A 162 8.19 -0.28 -20.10
C THR A 162 7.67 0.92 -20.90
N TYR A 163 6.59 1.56 -20.42
CA TYR A 163 5.99 2.71 -21.08
C TYR A 163 5.71 3.85 -20.10
N HIS A 164 5.81 5.09 -20.59
CA HIS A 164 5.30 6.23 -19.85
C HIS A 164 3.77 6.30 -19.94
N LYS A 165 3.14 6.85 -18.92
CA LYS A 165 1.68 6.98 -18.85
C LYS A 165 1.09 7.72 -20.07
N LYS A 166 1.79 8.72 -20.59
CA LYS A 166 1.39 9.45 -21.79
C LYS A 166 1.27 8.54 -23.01
N ASP A 167 2.21 7.59 -23.16
CA ASP A 167 2.23 6.64 -24.27
C ASP A 167 1.07 5.64 -24.16
N ILE A 168 0.78 5.17 -22.94
CA ILE A 168 -0.39 4.32 -22.67
C ILE A 168 -1.72 5.03 -22.96
N ARG A 169 -1.81 6.34 -22.70
CA ARG A 169 -2.98 7.14 -23.06
C ARG A 169 -3.12 7.27 -24.59
N GLN A 170 -2.02 7.46 -25.29
CA GLN A 170 -2.02 7.47 -26.76
C GLN A 170 -2.44 6.11 -27.32
N MET A 171 -1.87 5.00 -26.79
CA MET A 171 -2.27 3.65 -27.17
C MET A 171 -3.76 3.38 -26.93
N ALA A 172 -4.31 3.86 -25.82
CA ALA A 172 -5.74 3.75 -25.55
C ALA A 172 -6.58 4.44 -26.65
N HIS A 173 -6.15 5.63 -27.09
CA HIS A 173 -6.77 6.35 -28.19
C HIS A 173 -6.65 5.57 -29.51
N ASP A 174 -5.46 5.05 -29.84
CA ASP A 174 -5.16 4.33 -31.08
C ASP A 174 -5.92 2.99 -31.16
N PHE A 175 -6.18 2.36 -30.01
CA PHE A 175 -7.06 1.19 -29.91
C PHE A 175 -8.57 1.52 -30.02
N GLY A 176 -8.94 2.80 -30.18
CA GLY A 176 -10.33 3.24 -30.32
C GLY A 176 -11.05 3.52 -28.98
N TYR A 177 -10.31 3.70 -27.89
CA TYR A 177 -10.85 3.99 -26.54
C TYR A 177 -10.43 5.36 -26.00
N PRO A 178 -10.79 6.48 -26.66
CA PRO A 178 -10.37 7.82 -26.23
C PRO A 178 -10.87 8.18 -24.83
N GLU A 179 -12.01 7.63 -24.40
CA GLU A 179 -12.55 7.88 -23.06
C GLU A 179 -11.70 7.23 -21.95
N LEU A 180 -11.09 6.07 -22.23
CA LEU A 180 -10.12 5.47 -21.29
C LEU A 180 -8.88 6.34 -21.10
N ALA A 181 -8.45 7.04 -22.14
CA ALA A 181 -7.31 7.97 -22.07
C ALA A 181 -7.59 9.18 -21.16
N LYS A 182 -8.85 9.58 -21.00
CA LYS A 182 -9.30 10.71 -20.19
C LYS A 182 -9.59 10.32 -18.74
N LYS A 183 -9.71 9.02 -18.41
CA LYS A 183 -10.04 8.58 -17.05
C LYS A 183 -9.05 9.10 -16.03
N ASN A 184 -9.58 9.64 -14.94
CA ASN A 184 -8.80 10.03 -13.78
C ASN A 184 -8.20 8.79 -13.10
N GLU A 185 -7.05 9.00 -12.49
CA GLU A 185 -6.37 7.95 -11.72
C GLU A 185 -6.99 7.85 -10.33
N SER A 186 -7.08 6.61 -9.84
CA SER A 186 -7.48 6.36 -8.45
C SER A 186 -6.24 6.44 -7.57
N TYR A 187 -6.11 7.51 -6.78
CA TYR A 187 -5.01 7.69 -5.82
C TYR A 187 -5.38 7.32 -4.39
N GLU A 188 -6.63 6.97 -4.16
CA GLU A 188 -7.20 6.77 -2.83
C GLU A 188 -7.41 5.30 -2.51
N ILE A 189 -7.61 5.00 -1.24
CA ILE A 189 -7.95 3.66 -0.77
C ILE A 189 -9.30 3.28 -1.38
N CYS A 190 -9.35 2.21 -2.17
CA CYS A 190 -10.50 1.88 -3.00
C CYS A 190 -11.81 1.67 -2.23
N PHE A 191 -11.75 1.24 -0.97
CA PHE A 191 -12.91 1.04 -0.09
C PHE A 191 -13.17 2.22 0.87
N VAL A 192 -12.42 3.32 0.75
CA VAL A 192 -12.64 4.61 1.46
C VAL A 192 -12.81 5.73 0.43
N PRO A 193 -13.90 5.72 -0.33
CA PRO A 193 -14.07 6.58 -1.50
C PRO A 193 -14.24 8.08 -1.19
N ASP A 194 -14.61 8.40 0.04
CA ASP A 194 -14.73 9.75 0.57
C ASP A 194 -13.40 10.29 1.14
N ASN A 195 -12.34 9.48 1.08
CA ASN A 195 -11.02 9.75 1.68
C ASN A 195 -11.08 10.04 3.20
N ASP A 196 -12.19 9.62 3.84
CA ASP A 196 -12.41 9.74 5.28
C ASP A 196 -12.22 8.37 5.96
N TYR A 197 -10.96 7.95 6.13
CA TYR A 197 -10.66 6.70 6.83
C TYR A 197 -11.13 6.73 8.30
N ARG A 198 -11.19 7.90 8.93
CA ARG A 198 -11.67 8.06 10.32
C ARG A 198 -13.14 7.74 10.40
N GLY A 199 -13.96 8.33 9.52
CA GLY A 199 -15.38 8.01 9.41
C GLY A 199 -15.61 6.55 9.03
N PHE A 200 -14.76 5.97 8.18
CA PHE A 200 -14.79 4.54 7.86
C PHE A 200 -14.57 3.67 9.11
N LEU A 201 -13.55 3.93 9.92
CA LEU A 201 -13.28 3.21 11.16
C LEU A 201 -14.46 3.30 12.13
N LYS A 202 -15.03 4.48 12.31
CA LYS A 202 -16.21 4.70 13.19
C LYS A 202 -17.44 3.90 12.73
N ARG A 203 -17.66 3.80 11.42
CA ARG A 203 -18.76 3.01 10.86
C ARG A 203 -18.56 1.51 10.99
N LYS A 204 -17.30 1.05 10.91
CA LYS A 204 -16.96 -0.38 10.93
C LYS A 204 -16.77 -0.96 12.33
N VAL A 205 -16.32 -0.15 13.27
CA VAL A 205 -16.01 -0.61 14.65
C VAL A 205 -17.01 -0.01 15.62
N ALA A 206 -17.97 -0.81 16.04
CA ALA A 206 -19.02 -0.37 16.99
C ALA A 206 -18.41 0.13 18.31
N GLY A 207 -18.86 1.30 18.79
CA GLY A 207 -18.39 1.88 20.04
C GLY A 207 -16.92 2.32 20.04
N LEU A 208 -16.30 2.48 18.86
CA LEU A 208 -14.90 2.90 18.78
C LEU A 208 -14.71 4.30 19.38
N GLU A 209 -15.58 5.21 19.00
CA GLU A 209 -15.49 6.62 19.43
C GLU A 209 -15.55 6.75 20.97
N GLU A 210 -16.49 6.07 21.58
CA GLU A 210 -16.68 6.07 23.03
C GLU A 210 -15.49 5.46 23.77
N ARG A 211 -14.88 4.42 23.20
CA ARG A 211 -13.73 3.73 23.82
C ARG A 211 -12.44 4.53 23.78
N VAL A 212 -12.23 5.35 22.71
CA VAL A 212 -10.95 6.06 22.49
C VAL A 212 -11.06 7.57 22.66
N ASN A 213 -12.25 8.10 22.95
CA ASN A 213 -12.45 9.54 23.17
C ASN A 213 -11.73 10.03 24.42
N GLY A 214 -11.30 11.30 24.43
CA GLY A 214 -10.68 11.94 25.58
C GLY A 214 -9.26 11.51 25.87
N GLY A 215 -8.56 10.86 24.95
CA GLY A 215 -7.13 10.58 25.08
C GLY A 215 -6.30 11.85 25.03
N ASN A 216 -5.07 11.79 25.53
CA ASN A 216 -4.21 12.95 25.71
C ASN A 216 -3.22 13.14 24.56
N PHE A 217 -3.11 14.37 24.07
CA PHE A 217 -1.89 14.83 23.43
C PHE A 217 -0.85 15.15 24.51
N ILE A 218 0.35 14.62 24.38
CA ILE A 218 1.48 14.93 25.25
C ILE A 218 2.67 15.39 24.40
N ASP A 219 3.61 16.10 25.03
CA ASP A 219 4.93 16.30 24.42
C ASP A 219 5.90 15.18 24.81
N LYS A 220 7.13 15.23 24.29
CA LYS A 220 8.18 14.24 24.58
C LYS A 220 8.62 14.16 26.04
N THR A 221 8.23 15.14 26.88
CA THR A 221 8.50 15.13 28.31
C THR A 221 7.35 14.51 29.13
N GLY A 222 6.24 14.15 28.46
CA GLY A 222 5.03 13.63 29.09
C GLY A 222 4.05 14.71 29.54
N LYS A 223 4.33 15.99 29.28
CA LYS A 223 3.42 17.09 29.60
C LYS A 223 2.17 17.03 28.72
N ILE A 224 0.99 17.06 29.35
CA ILE A 224 -0.29 17.11 28.64
C ILE A 224 -0.43 18.46 27.93
N LEU A 225 -0.71 18.39 26.63
CA LEU A 225 -0.93 19.54 25.74
C LEU A 225 -2.42 19.79 25.49
N GLY A 226 -3.24 18.76 25.58
CA GLY A 226 -4.68 18.79 25.33
C GLY A 226 -5.25 17.41 25.15
N GLN A 227 -6.51 17.34 24.72
CA GLN A 227 -7.20 16.06 24.44
C GLN A 227 -7.44 15.86 22.96
N HIS A 228 -7.51 14.59 22.53
CA HIS A 228 -7.82 14.19 21.16
C HIS A 228 -9.06 13.29 21.08
N LYS A 229 -9.56 13.10 19.86
CA LYS A 229 -10.78 12.34 19.57
C LYS A 229 -10.58 10.81 19.52
N GLY A 230 -9.35 10.33 19.77
CA GLY A 230 -8.98 8.92 19.71
C GLY A 230 -7.70 8.69 18.92
N TYR A 231 -6.76 7.93 19.50
CA TYR A 231 -5.45 7.65 18.88
C TYR A 231 -5.53 7.00 17.48
N PRO A 232 -6.52 6.14 17.13
CA PRO A 232 -6.57 5.52 15.80
C PRO A 232 -6.81 6.51 14.66
N PHE A 233 -7.19 7.74 14.99
CA PHE A 233 -7.47 8.80 14.01
C PHE A 233 -6.24 9.63 13.67
N TYR A 234 -5.05 9.20 14.11
CA TYR A 234 -3.77 9.87 13.87
C TYR A 234 -2.76 8.93 13.24
N THR A 235 -1.75 9.52 12.58
CA THR A 235 -0.68 8.79 11.89
C THR A 235 0.65 9.48 12.20
N VAL A 236 1.72 8.70 12.41
CA VAL A 236 3.08 9.24 12.60
C VAL A 236 3.48 10.10 11.40
N GLY A 237 3.99 11.32 11.68
CA GLY A 237 4.29 12.34 10.69
C GLY A 237 3.12 13.28 10.36
N GLN A 238 1.91 13.03 10.87
CA GLN A 238 0.77 13.91 10.64
C GLN A 238 1.00 15.28 11.28
N ARG A 239 0.74 16.36 10.50
CA ARG A 239 0.80 17.76 10.94
C ARG A 239 -0.57 18.44 10.94
N LYS A 240 -1.42 18.12 9.95
CA LYS A 240 -2.74 18.76 9.77
C LYS A 240 -3.84 17.99 10.48
N GLY A 241 -4.90 18.68 10.90
CA GLY A 241 -6.08 18.07 11.52
C GLY A 241 -5.78 17.48 12.90
N LEU A 242 -4.87 18.11 13.67
CA LEU A 242 -4.64 17.79 15.07
C LEU A 242 -5.67 18.45 15.99
N ASP A 243 -6.34 19.49 15.51
CA ASP A 243 -7.38 20.25 16.22
C ASP A 243 -6.90 20.80 17.59
N ILE A 244 -5.58 21.14 17.69
CA ILE A 244 -4.95 21.71 18.86
C ILE A 244 -4.14 22.97 18.50
N ALA A 245 -4.28 24.03 19.30
CA ALA A 245 -3.57 25.29 19.10
C ALA A 245 -2.32 25.36 20.01
N LEU A 246 -1.14 25.14 19.43
CA LEU A 246 0.13 25.16 20.18
C LEU A 246 1.00 26.40 19.88
N GLY A 247 0.53 27.33 19.02
CA GLY A 247 1.28 28.50 18.59
C GLY A 247 2.50 28.20 17.70
N ARG A 248 2.78 26.90 17.44
CA ARG A 248 3.87 26.41 16.58
C ARG A 248 3.44 25.17 15.81
N PRO A 249 4.09 24.84 14.68
CA PRO A 249 3.86 23.59 14.02
C PRO A 249 4.18 22.39 14.91
N ALA A 250 3.27 21.42 14.98
CA ALA A 250 3.49 20.18 15.70
C ALA A 250 3.21 18.96 14.79
N PHE A 251 3.89 17.87 15.07
CA PHE A 251 3.81 16.62 14.33
C PHE A 251 3.52 15.46 15.27
N VAL A 252 2.74 14.50 14.84
CA VAL A 252 2.61 13.23 15.55
C VAL A 252 3.92 12.47 15.44
N THR A 253 4.60 12.25 16.54
CA THR A 253 5.88 11.54 16.59
C THR A 253 5.74 10.10 17.05
N GLU A 254 4.70 9.81 17.87
CA GLU A 254 4.39 8.49 18.35
C GLU A 254 2.89 8.35 18.69
N ILE A 255 2.39 7.12 18.62
CA ILE A 255 1.03 6.74 19.03
C ILE A 255 1.17 5.62 20.06
N VAL A 256 0.56 5.79 21.25
CA VAL A 256 0.59 4.84 22.37
C VAL A 256 -0.83 4.35 22.66
N PRO A 257 -1.27 3.26 22.01
CA PRO A 257 -2.64 2.75 22.16
C PRO A 257 -3.00 2.37 23.61
N GLU A 258 -2.03 1.79 24.33
CA GLU A 258 -2.19 1.25 25.68
C GLU A 258 -2.65 2.32 26.67
N THR A 259 -2.28 3.56 26.45
CA THR A 259 -2.64 4.70 27.29
C THR A 259 -3.55 5.71 26.60
N ASN A 260 -4.04 5.37 25.40
CA ASN A 260 -4.81 6.27 24.54
C ASN A 260 -4.11 7.64 24.39
N THR A 261 -2.82 7.61 24.02
CA THR A 261 -1.98 8.81 23.96
C THR A 261 -1.38 9.03 22.58
N VAL A 262 -1.32 10.29 22.16
CA VAL A 262 -0.63 10.73 20.94
C VAL A 262 0.46 11.71 21.34
N VAL A 263 1.72 11.38 21.01
CA VAL A 263 2.88 12.22 21.30
C VAL A 263 3.08 13.23 20.17
N LEU A 264 3.19 14.49 20.53
CA LEU A 264 3.47 15.60 19.61
C LEU A 264 4.89 16.12 19.81
N GLY A 265 5.58 16.37 18.70
CA GLY A 265 6.91 16.92 18.70
C GLY A 265 7.13 17.92 17.57
N GLU A 266 8.37 18.36 17.43
CA GLU A 266 8.82 19.18 16.30
C GLU A 266 9.17 18.28 15.09
N GLU A 267 9.41 18.89 13.95
CA GLU A 267 9.78 18.14 12.74
C GLU A 267 11.07 17.33 12.93
N ALA A 268 12.02 17.86 13.70
CA ALA A 268 13.27 17.16 14.00
C ALA A 268 13.06 15.89 14.84
N ASP A 269 12.00 15.83 15.66
CA ASP A 269 11.67 14.66 16.46
C ASP A 269 11.15 13.47 15.60
N LEU A 270 10.89 13.69 14.31
CA LEU A 270 10.55 12.64 13.34
C LEU A 270 11.78 11.94 12.75
N ASN A 271 12.97 12.49 12.91
CA ASN A 271 14.20 11.93 12.34
C ASN A 271 14.52 10.57 12.94
N ARG A 272 14.88 9.63 12.09
CA ARG A 272 15.34 8.29 12.47
C ARG A 272 16.54 7.91 11.62
N THR A 273 17.56 7.35 12.25
CA THR A 273 18.76 6.79 11.60
C THR A 273 18.67 5.28 11.44
N GLU A 274 17.71 4.64 12.10
CA GLU A 274 17.49 3.20 11.97
C GLU A 274 16.02 2.83 12.14
N MET A 275 15.65 1.65 11.63
CA MET A 275 14.35 1.03 11.84
C MET A 275 14.43 -0.49 11.78
N LYS A 276 13.50 -1.16 12.45
CA LYS A 276 13.32 -2.61 12.40
C LYS A 276 12.22 -2.97 11.43
N VAL A 277 12.43 -4.03 10.65
CA VAL A 277 11.49 -4.51 9.63
C VAL A 277 11.32 -6.03 9.82
N LYS A 278 10.07 -6.51 9.85
CA LYS A 278 9.74 -7.95 9.96
C LYS A 278 8.85 -8.40 8.78
N GLY A 279 8.61 -9.70 8.66
CA GLY A 279 7.80 -10.24 7.57
C GLY A 279 8.46 -10.04 6.22
N ILE A 280 9.76 -10.30 6.14
CA ILE A 280 10.56 -10.04 4.94
C ILE A 280 10.19 -11.01 3.82
N ASN A 281 9.99 -10.45 2.62
CA ASN A 281 9.93 -11.20 1.36
C ASN A 281 11.12 -10.80 0.48
N TRP A 282 12.02 -11.76 0.21
CA TRP A 282 13.17 -11.56 -0.67
C TRP A 282 12.79 -11.90 -2.10
N LEU A 283 13.07 -10.98 -3.03
CA LEU A 283 12.78 -11.15 -4.46
C LEU A 283 14.03 -11.56 -5.24
N LYS A 284 14.95 -10.64 -5.45
CA LYS A 284 16.13 -10.83 -6.32
C LYS A 284 17.12 -11.83 -5.76
N TYR A 285 17.27 -11.85 -4.45
CA TYR A 285 18.17 -12.77 -3.71
C TYR A 285 17.34 -13.62 -2.74
N ASP A 286 17.91 -14.64 -2.16
CA ASP A 286 17.28 -15.47 -1.12
C ASP A 286 17.52 -14.94 0.30
N GLY A 287 18.33 -13.90 0.43
CA GLY A 287 18.67 -13.21 1.67
C GLY A 287 19.59 -12.02 1.43
N ILE A 288 20.24 -11.55 2.48
CA ILE A 288 21.24 -10.48 2.43
C ILE A 288 22.60 -10.98 2.95
N THR A 289 23.66 -10.27 2.56
CA THR A 289 24.93 -10.25 3.29
C THR A 289 24.87 -9.12 4.33
N GLU A 290 25.49 -9.30 5.50
CA GLU A 290 25.54 -8.28 6.54
C GLU A 290 26.14 -6.97 6.03
N GLY A 291 25.42 -5.86 6.25
CA GLY A 291 25.84 -4.56 5.74
C GLY A 291 25.53 -4.31 4.27
N MET A 292 24.73 -5.17 3.63
CA MET A 292 24.31 -4.97 2.23
C MET A 292 23.69 -3.58 2.05
N GLU A 293 24.21 -2.82 1.09
CA GLU A 293 23.67 -1.49 0.76
C GLU A 293 22.39 -1.58 -0.07
N ALA A 294 21.43 -0.76 0.26
CA ALA A 294 20.17 -0.63 -0.47
C ALA A 294 19.60 0.79 -0.36
N THR A 295 18.90 1.24 -1.38
CA THR A 295 18.00 2.37 -1.27
C THR A 295 16.70 1.89 -0.66
N THR A 296 16.38 2.36 0.55
CA THR A 296 15.17 1.95 1.27
C THR A 296 14.08 3.02 1.17
N LYS A 297 12.91 2.63 0.65
CA LYS A 297 11.68 3.43 0.66
C LYS A 297 10.80 3.02 1.83
N ILE A 298 10.29 4.00 2.60
CA ILE A 298 9.43 3.79 3.78
C ILE A 298 7.95 4.10 3.52
N ARG A 299 7.61 4.55 2.32
CA ARG A 299 6.24 4.84 1.85
C ARG A 299 6.22 4.96 0.33
N TYR A 300 5.05 4.86 -0.26
CA TYR A 300 4.88 4.84 -1.73
C TYR A 300 5.52 6.06 -2.45
N LYS A 301 5.27 7.27 -1.95
CA LYS A 301 5.80 8.52 -2.57
C LYS A 301 7.19 8.91 -2.09
N ASP A 302 7.86 8.05 -1.31
CA ASP A 302 9.22 8.29 -0.87
C ASP A 302 10.22 8.14 -2.02
N LYS A 303 11.23 9.01 -2.05
CA LYS A 303 12.35 8.85 -3.00
C LYS A 303 13.28 7.70 -2.62
N GLY A 304 13.26 7.32 -1.35
CA GLY A 304 14.19 6.37 -0.74
C GLY A 304 15.45 7.04 -0.21
N ALA A 305 16.04 6.42 0.80
CA ALA A 305 17.30 6.84 1.40
C ALA A 305 18.29 5.66 1.36
N LEU A 306 19.57 5.96 1.14
CA LEU A 306 20.63 4.96 1.17
C LEU A 306 20.77 4.42 2.59
N SER A 307 20.89 3.11 2.71
CA SER A 307 20.93 2.38 3.98
C SER A 307 21.75 1.11 3.87
N SER A 308 22.19 0.58 5.00
CA SER A 308 22.77 -0.75 5.14
C SER A 308 21.80 -1.66 5.88
N LEU A 309 21.69 -2.90 5.41
CA LEU A 309 20.79 -3.93 5.92
C LEU A 309 21.55 -4.93 6.79
N TYR A 310 21.04 -5.20 7.99
CA TYR A 310 21.61 -6.16 8.93
C TYR A 310 20.53 -7.13 9.41
N THR A 311 20.90 -8.38 9.61
CA THR A 311 19.97 -9.35 10.22
C THR A 311 19.67 -8.99 11.67
N TYR A 312 18.42 -9.15 12.08
CA TYR A 312 17.95 -8.85 13.43
C TYR A 312 16.80 -9.80 13.79
N GLU A 313 17.02 -10.70 14.74
CA GLU A 313 16.04 -11.74 15.08
C GLU A 313 15.53 -12.47 13.81
N ASN A 314 14.20 -12.40 13.55
CA ASN A 314 13.54 -12.91 12.34
C ASN A 314 13.22 -11.79 11.34
N GLY A 315 14.00 -10.73 11.31
CA GLY A 315 13.80 -9.55 10.45
C GLY A 315 15.09 -8.85 10.10
N ILE A 316 14.98 -7.58 9.76
CA ILE A 316 16.09 -6.72 9.32
C ILE A 316 16.13 -5.46 10.18
N ASN A 317 17.33 -5.08 10.63
CA ASN A 317 17.65 -3.75 11.11
C ASN A 317 18.22 -2.94 9.94
N VAL A 318 17.51 -1.88 9.57
CA VAL A 318 17.91 -0.94 8.51
C VAL A 318 18.60 0.25 9.16
N ARG A 319 19.85 0.54 8.76
CA ARG A 319 20.60 1.71 9.20
C ARG A 319 20.75 2.69 8.04
N PHE A 320 20.20 3.87 8.21
CA PHE A 320 20.25 4.93 7.20
C PHE A 320 21.56 5.73 7.32
N TYR A 321 22.12 6.13 6.19
CA TYR A 321 23.28 7.04 6.17
C TYR A 321 22.92 8.50 6.46
N THR A 322 21.64 8.85 6.34
CA THR A 322 21.09 10.18 6.63
C THR A 322 19.78 10.04 7.39
N ASP A 323 19.39 11.06 8.12
CA ASP A 323 18.10 11.08 8.81
C ASP A 323 16.92 10.90 7.85
N VAL A 324 16.01 10.00 8.20
CA VAL A 324 14.76 9.75 7.48
C VAL A 324 13.57 10.14 8.36
N LYS A 325 12.64 10.92 7.80
CA LYS A 325 11.51 11.47 8.55
C LYS A 325 10.25 10.64 8.41
N GLY A 326 9.58 10.42 9.54
CA GLY A 326 8.23 9.85 9.55
C GLY A 326 8.21 8.34 9.23
N VAL A 327 9.14 7.61 9.80
CA VAL A 327 9.13 6.14 9.83
C VAL A 327 7.88 5.71 10.63
N ALA A 328 6.88 5.19 9.93
CA ALA A 328 5.58 4.84 10.49
C ALA A 328 5.43 3.31 10.63
N PRO A 329 5.24 2.78 11.85
CA PRO A 329 4.97 1.37 12.06
C PRO A 329 3.73 0.90 11.27
N GLY A 330 3.79 -0.30 10.69
CA GLY A 330 2.74 -0.87 9.84
C GLY A 330 2.89 -0.54 8.35
N GLN A 331 3.64 0.52 8.00
CA GLN A 331 3.99 0.78 6.60
C GLN A 331 5.03 -0.22 6.10
N SER A 332 5.14 -0.34 4.78
CA SER A 332 6.18 -1.17 4.15
C SER A 332 7.52 -0.45 4.09
N ALA A 333 8.59 -1.20 4.35
CA ALA A 333 9.93 -0.85 3.92
C ALA A 333 10.26 -1.69 2.68
N VAL A 334 10.67 -1.04 1.58
CA VAL A 334 11.03 -1.73 0.33
C VAL A 334 12.46 -1.38 -0.05
N PHE A 335 13.26 -2.42 -0.29
CA PHE A 335 14.69 -2.33 -0.52
C PHE A 335 14.98 -2.41 -2.01
N TYR A 336 15.79 -1.48 -2.51
CA TYR A 336 16.15 -1.38 -3.93
C TYR A 336 17.67 -1.41 -4.11
N GLU A 337 18.10 -2.14 -5.13
CA GLU A 337 19.42 -2.05 -5.72
C GLU A 337 19.30 -1.39 -7.10
N GLY A 338 19.63 -0.10 -7.18
CA GLY A 338 19.27 0.72 -8.33
C GLY A 338 17.73 0.77 -8.51
N ASP A 339 17.24 0.23 -9.62
CA ASP A 339 15.80 0.12 -9.90
C ASP A 339 15.20 -1.25 -9.55
N ASP A 340 16.03 -2.23 -9.19
CA ASP A 340 15.61 -3.58 -8.85
C ASP A 340 15.13 -3.66 -7.41
N VAL A 341 13.94 -4.23 -7.19
CA VAL A 341 13.44 -4.54 -5.86
C VAL A 341 14.13 -5.82 -5.37
N ILE A 342 14.96 -5.69 -4.33
CA ILE A 342 15.62 -6.84 -3.72
C ILE A 342 14.76 -7.53 -2.67
N GLY A 343 13.82 -6.81 -2.07
CA GLY A 343 12.86 -7.31 -1.10
C GLY A 343 12.13 -6.20 -0.36
N GLY A 344 11.38 -6.58 0.66
CA GLY A 344 10.66 -5.66 1.54
C GLY A 344 10.07 -6.35 2.75
N GLY A 345 9.48 -5.58 3.63
CA GLY A 345 8.83 -6.04 4.86
C GLY A 345 8.01 -4.94 5.51
N ILE A 346 7.50 -5.23 6.71
CA ILE A 346 6.65 -4.32 7.48
C ILE A 346 7.47 -3.65 8.59
N ILE A 347 7.44 -2.32 8.60
CA ILE A 347 8.10 -1.49 9.62
C ILE A 347 7.50 -1.78 10.98
N GLN A 348 8.36 -2.08 11.95
CA GLN A 348 7.98 -2.37 13.32
C GLN A 348 7.99 -1.09 14.17
N ARG A 349 7.21 -1.12 15.26
CA ARG A 349 7.31 -0.11 16.29
C ARG A 349 8.70 -0.21 16.93
N THR A 350 9.41 0.90 17.02
CA THR A 350 10.66 0.96 17.77
C THR A 350 10.30 0.93 19.26
N GLU A 351 10.73 -0.07 19.97
CA GLU A 351 10.69 -0.07 21.43
C GLU A 351 11.67 1.00 21.91
N GLN A 352 11.20 2.23 22.06
CA GLN A 352 11.91 3.17 22.92
C GLN A 352 11.47 2.83 24.36
N PRO A 353 12.38 2.57 25.28
CA PRO A 353 12.03 2.56 26.67
C PRO A 353 11.64 3.98 27.09
N PHE A 354 10.35 4.32 26.94
CA PHE A 354 9.81 5.40 27.75
C PHE A 354 9.84 4.88 29.18
N SER A 355 10.90 5.23 29.93
CA SER A 355 10.86 5.18 31.38
C SER A 355 9.90 6.28 31.83
N ILE A 356 8.61 6.01 31.77
CA ILE A 356 7.63 6.74 32.58
C ILE A 356 7.93 6.29 34.00
N GLN A 357 8.73 7.09 34.71
CA GLN A 357 8.84 6.96 36.17
C GLN A 357 7.47 7.33 36.74
N LEU A 358 6.63 6.32 36.96
CA LEU A 358 5.41 6.46 37.76
C LEU A 358 5.83 6.85 39.18
N TYR A 359 5.76 8.11 39.51
CA TYR A 359 5.75 8.52 40.90
C TYR A 359 4.39 8.14 41.49
N LEU A 360 4.32 6.98 42.14
CA LEU A 360 3.25 6.67 43.07
C LEU A 360 3.42 7.56 44.29
N TYR A 361 2.62 8.60 44.41
CA TYR A 361 2.39 9.27 45.68
C TYR A 361 1.54 8.33 46.52
N LEU A 362 2.16 7.74 47.57
CA LEU A 362 1.49 7.10 48.69
C LEU A 362 0.85 8.14 49.58
#